data_8da2bd2ace014d743276bf34556be82f
#
_entry.id   8da2bd2ace014d743276bf34556be82f
#
_cell.length_a   1.000
_cell.length_b   1.000
_cell.length_c   1.000
_cell.angle_alpha   90.00
_cell.angle_beta   90.00
_cell.angle_gamma   90.00
#
_symmetry.space_group_name_H-M   'P 1'
#
loop_
_entity.id
_entity.type
_entity.pdbx_description
1 polymer ?
#
loop_
_entity_poly.entity_id
_entity_poly.type
_entity_poly.pdbx_seq_one_letter_code
_entity_poly.pdbx_strand_id
1 'polypeptide(L)'
;MVFPAGDLASAVTSLPRVRSTLQLDPLTRVLLIPLAFCIWWIPMQPCRASDLRYQLGKRVHRFEAAWEERDSPEARARVLTPLQAAVSAFFSGNQTAAGKAIDQACLALDEAGASPEQQLWHSLNISLATPLIPLGTPELELRVERGYKLPETPEPTGMMEMALLRGEQVCSEGATPWTQLSQTFAVPTADLAEGDYRLRVRLKQGERQFEFPRQMLSVTANPARRLSKLADDEAALPEETPKSFRRTLRDTMKELTGLLGASRPETDYPAHALLEQCESWSSQLARGEAIRLATGPGQYWISPQEDRRAARCRLLWPSKQLPVADQAATDPVKPRPLVIALHGAGGSENMFFDAYGAGKIVRLCEERGWLLLAPRLSPLTGTGLELPGLIAAVDALHPVDRRKVFVVGHSMGAMQGLNLTSRSPEMVKRLAILGGGQRVRQVDAFQQIPLFAGAGAEDFGRGGVQQVARQFRQAGLTLEERDYSQVEHLGIVQVALDDVFRFFEAEETP
;
A
#
# COMPACT_ATOMS: atom_id res chain seq x y z
N MET A 1 24.33 -45.07 18.54
CA MET A 1 23.48 -46.07 17.87
C MET A 1 23.12 -45.53 16.51
N VAL A 2 23.70 -46.14 15.48
CA VAL A 2 23.56 -45.81 14.07
C VAL A 2 22.36 -46.60 13.55
N PHE A 3 21.41 -46.00 12.86
CA PHE A 3 20.42 -46.70 12.06
C PHE A 3 20.57 -46.30 10.58
N PRO A 4 20.50 -47.30 9.67
CA PRO A 4 20.82 -47.12 8.26
C PRO A 4 19.65 -46.57 7.42
N ALA A 5 20.00 -45.90 6.32
CA ALA A 5 19.11 -45.53 5.23
C ALA A 5 18.58 -46.77 4.50
N GLY A 6 17.29 -46.85 4.32
CA GLY A 6 16.58 -47.89 3.57
C GLY A 6 15.60 -47.28 2.60
N ASP A 7 15.69 -47.73 1.36
CA ASP A 7 14.94 -47.42 0.15
C ASP A 7 13.43 -47.22 0.31
N LEU A 8 12.92 -46.12 -0.26
CA LEU A 8 11.53 -45.89 -0.56
C LEU A 8 11.37 -45.50 -2.06
N ALA A 9 11.66 -46.46 -2.90
CA ALA A 9 11.38 -46.41 -4.33
C ALA A 9 10.72 -47.71 -4.80
N SER A 10 9.45 -47.94 -4.46
CA SER A 10 8.59 -48.90 -5.19
C SER A 10 7.22 -49.03 -4.51
N ALA A 11 6.29 -48.11 -4.80
CA ALA A 11 4.84 -48.32 -4.63
C ALA A 11 4.02 -47.21 -5.34
N VAL A 12 4.17 -47.10 -6.64
CA VAL A 12 3.19 -46.36 -7.48
C VAL A 12 2.96 -47.17 -8.75
N THR A 13 2.20 -48.26 -8.63
CA THR A 13 1.53 -48.88 -9.76
C THR A 13 0.26 -49.54 -9.25
N SER A 14 -0.87 -48.97 -9.59
CA SER A 14 -2.22 -49.52 -9.77
C SER A 14 -3.32 -48.63 -9.21
N LEU A 15 -3.75 -47.63 -9.99
CA LEU A 15 -5.09 -47.06 -9.89
C LEU A 15 -5.78 -47.23 -11.26
N PRO A 16 -7.03 -47.71 -11.33
CA PRO A 16 -7.74 -47.95 -12.59
C PRO A 16 -8.12 -46.62 -13.26
N ARG A 17 -7.90 -46.56 -14.58
CA ARG A 17 -8.38 -45.48 -15.44
C ARG A 17 -9.91 -45.50 -15.53
N VAL A 18 -10.57 -44.61 -14.81
CA VAL A 18 -11.96 -44.27 -15.06
C VAL A 18 -12.00 -43.20 -16.18
N ARG A 19 -12.33 -43.59 -17.39
CA ARG A 19 -12.72 -42.66 -18.44
C ARG A 19 -14.15 -42.20 -18.15
N SER A 20 -14.32 -40.98 -17.60
CA SER A 20 -15.57 -40.26 -17.63
C SER A 20 -15.41 -39.04 -18.54
N THR A 21 -16.00 -39.11 -19.72
CA THR A 21 -16.22 -37.95 -20.61
C THR A 21 -17.32 -37.07 -19.99
N LEU A 22 -16.93 -36.13 -19.10
CA LEU A 22 -17.80 -35.02 -18.72
C LEU A 22 -17.52 -33.86 -19.69
N GLN A 23 -18.43 -33.70 -20.68
CA GLN A 23 -18.55 -32.45 -21.42
C GLN A 23 -19.04 -31.37 -20.46
N LEU A 24 -18.15 -30.51 -20.02
CA LEU A 24 -18.49 -29.32 -19.25
C LEU A 24 -18.87 -28.20 -20.21
N ASP A 25 -20.06 -27.63 -19.97
CA ASP A 25 -20.63 -26.46 -20.62
C ASP A 25 -19.68 -25.25 -20.58
N PRO A 26 -19.57 -24.40 -21.61
CA PRO A 26 -18.70 -23.21 -21.64
C PRO A 26 -18.87 -22.25 -20.47
N LEU A 27 -20.06 -22.19 -19.87
CA LEU A 27 -20.35 -21.38 -18.66
C LEU A 27 -19.70 -21.91 -17.37
N THR A 28 -19.37 -23.20 -17.31
CA THR A 28 -18.72 -23.82 -16.14
C THR A 28 -17.21 -23.60 -16.15
N ARG A 29 -16.60 -23.27 -17.28
CA ARG A 29 -15.16 -22.94 -17.38
C ARG A 29 -14.81 -21.58 -16.79
N VAL A 30 -15.74 -20.65 -16.72
CA VAL A 30 -15.52 -19.29 -16.16
C VAL A 30 -15.54 -19.30 -14.63
N LEU A 31 -16.19 -20.29 -14.00
CA LEU A 31 -16.35 -20.38 -12.54
C LEU A 31 -15.24 -21.14 -11.80
N LEU A 32 -14.35 -21.86 -12.51
CA LEU A 32 -13.26 -22.64 -11.90
C LEU A 32 -11.89 -21.95 -11.93
N ILE A 33 -11.76 -20.79 -12.58
CA ILE A 33 -10.51 -20.03 -12.67
C ILE A 33 -10.11 -19.37 -11.34
N PRO A 34 -11.02 -18.96 -10.42
CA PRO A 34 -10.62 -18.29 -9.18
C PRO A 34 -9.97 -19.19 -8.12
N LEU A 35 -10.13 -20.52 -8.17
CA LEU A 35 -9.63 -21.41 -7.11
C LEU A 35 -8.27 -22.03 -7.38
N ALA A 36 -7.80 -22.06 -8.62
CA ALA A 36 -6.51 -22.66 -8.99
C ALA A 36 -5.31 -21.70 -8.86
N PHE A 37 -5.54 -20.39 -8.65
CA PHE A 37 -4.49 -19.37 -8.63
C PHE A 37 -3.76 -19.17 -7.28
N CYS A 38 -4.11 -19.91 -6.24
CA CYS A 38 -3.51 -19.75 -4.91
C CYS A 38 -2.28 -20.61 -4.64
N ILE A 39 -1.77 -21.44 -5.57
CA ILE A 39 -0.80 -22.51 -5.22
C ILE A 39 0.59 -22.36 -5.86
N TRP A 40 0.86 -21.38 -6.70
CA TRP A 40 2.21 -21.21 -7.26
C TRP A 40 2.96 -20.01 -6.66
N TRP A 41 3.45 -20.18 -5.44
CA TRP A 41 4.48 -19.34 -4.87
C TRP A 41 5.84 -19.98 -5.16
N ILE A 42 6.50 -19.57 -6.24
CA ILE A 42 7.92 -19.86 -6.47
C ILE A 42 8.70 -18.98 -5.49
N PRO A 43 9.60 -19.55 -4.65
CA PRO A 43 10.45 -18.73 -3.79
C PRO A 43 11.46 -17.97 -4.66
N MET A 44 11.13 -16.77 -5.06
CA MET A 44 12.10 -15.82 -5.62
C MET A 44 13.07 -15.39 -4.51
N GLN A 45 14.34 -15.23 -4.85
CA GLN A 45 15.36 -14.73 -3.91
C GLN A 45 14.87 -13.42 -3.28
N PRO A 46 14.80 -13.32 -1.94
CA PRO A 46 14.05 -12.26 -1.27
C PRO A 46 14.49 -10.82 -1.60
N CYS A 47 15.78 -10.58 -1.88
CA CYS A 47 16.28 -9.25 -2.19
C CYS A 47 15.85 -8.68 -3.54
N ARG A 48 15.70 -9.52 -4.60
CA ARG A 48 15.26 -9.02 -5.92
C ARG A 48 13.75 -8.81 -5.99
N ALA A 49 12.98 -9.61 -5.28
CA ALA A 49 11.52 -9.51 -5.28
C ALA A 49 11.02 -8.23 -4.60
N SER A 50 11.64 -7.80 -3.50
CA SER A 50 11.26 -6.58 -2.79
C SER A 50 11.57 -5.31 -3.61
N ASP A 51 12.72 -5.27 -4.29
CA ASP A 51 13.08 -4.13 -5.14
C ASP A 51 12.12 -3.98 -6.34
N LEU A 52 11.75 -5.08 -6.99
CA LEU A 52 10.76 -5.05 -8.07
C LEU A 52 9.38 -4.54 -7.59
N ARG A 53 8.94 -4.91 -6.39
CA ARG A 53 7.69 -4.40 -5.82
C ARG A 53 7.76 -2.91 -5.50
N TYR A 54 8.89 -2.45 -4.94
CA TYR A 54 9.11 -1.04 -4.70
C TYR A 54 9.05 -0.23 -6.01
N GLN A 55 9.79 -0.67 -7.05
CA GLN A 55 9.78 -0.01 -8.35
C GLN A 55 8.39 -0.03 -9.00
N LEU A 56 7.65 -1.12 -8.88
CA LEU A 56 6.27 -1.19 -9.38
C LEU A 56 5.36 -0.21 -8.64
N GLY A 57 5.45 -0.12 -7.30
CA GLY A 57 4.71 0.86 -6.50
C GLY A 57 5.01 2.31 -6.92
N LYS A 58 6.28 2.64 -7.19
CA LYS A 58 6.68 3.97 -7.68
C LYS A 58 6.12 4.29 -9.08
N ARG A 59 6.03 3.29 -9.96
CA ARG A 59 5.41 3.45 -11.28
C ARG A 59 3.91 3.68 -11.19
N VAL A 60 3.22 2.88 -10.36
CA VAL A 60 1.78 3.07 -10.11
C VAL A 60 1.53 4.48 -9.55
N HIS A 61 2.27 4.88 -8.52
CA HIS A 61 2.14 6.22 -7.95
C HIS A 61 2.32 7.33 -9.00
N ARG A 62 3.36 7.23 -9.85
CA ARG A 62 3.60 8.22 -10.92
C ARG A 62 2.47 8.27 -11.94
N PHE A 63 2.00 7.09 -12.38
CA PHE A 63 0.89 6.97 -13.31
C PHE A 63 -0.38 7.58 -12.72
N GLU A 64 -0.74 7.20 -11.50
CA GLU A 64 -1.95 7.64 -10.82
C GLU A 64 -1.94 9.17 -10.55
N ALA A 65 -0.79 9.73 -10.17
CA ALA A 65 -0.64 11.17 -10.02
C ALA A 65 -0.82 11.91 -11.35
N ALA A 66 -0.20 11.43 -12.43
CA ALA A 66 -0.32 12.01 -13.75
C ALA A 66 -1.76 11.88 -14.30
N TRP A 67 -2.44 10.79 -13.98
CA TRP A 67 -3.83 10.58 -14.39
C TRP A 67 -4.80 11.52 -13.66
N GLU A 68 -4.62 11.75 -12.36
CA GLU A 68 -5.46 12.67 -11.59
C GLU A 68 -5.49 14.09 -12.21
N GLU A 69 -4.35 14.52 -12.75
CA GLU A 69 -4.23 15.83 -13.43
C GLU A 69 -4.88 15.86 -14.83
N ARG A 70 -5.05 14.71 -15.47
CA ARG A 70 -5.44 14.58 -16.90
C ARG A 70 -6.67 13.69 -17.11
N ASP A 71 -7.45 13.43 -16.06
CA ASP A 71 -8.61 12.54 -16.15
C ASP A 71 -9.69 13.12 -17.09
N SER A 72 -9.89 12.43 -18.21
CA SER A 72 -10.94 12.70 -19.20
C SER A 72 -11.39 11.37 -19.83
N PRO A 73 -12.58 11.30 -20.46
CA PRO A 73 -13.00 10.11 -21.17
C PRO A 73 -11.98 9.63 -22.21
N GLU A 74 -11.36 10.57 -22.94
CA GLU A 74 -10.36 10.27 -23.96
C GLU A 74 -9.07 9.71 -23.35
N ALA A 75 -8.61 10.29 -22.24
CA ALA A 75 -7.45 9.79 -21.49
C ALA A 75 -7.72 8.39 -20.94
N ARG A 76 -8.90 8.14 -20.37
CA ARG A 76 -9.32 6.81 -19.90
C ARG A 76 -9.29 5.78 -21.04
N ALA A 77 -9.82 6.12 -22.21
CA ALA A 77 -9.81 5.24 -23.37
C ALA A 77 -8.37 4.88 -23.80
N ARG A 78 -7.44 5.84 -23.79
CA ARG A 78 -6.04 5.62 -24.18
C ARG A 78 -5.29 4.70 -23.20
N VAL A 79 -5.53 4.85 -21.90
CA VAL A 79 -4.81 4.09 -20.87
C VAL A 79 -5.41 2.70 -20.62
N LEU A 80 -6.61 2.42 -21.05
CA LEU A 80 -7.36 1.19 -20.75
C LEU A 80 -6.59 -0.07 -21.12
N THR A 81 -6.14 -0.19 -22.37
CA THR A 81 -5.42 -1.38 -22.86
C THR A 81 -4.12 -1.63 -22.11
N PRO A 82 -3.21 -0.65 -21.92
CA PRO A 82 -2.00 -0.89 -21.15
C PRO A 82 -2.27 -1.18 -19.64
N LEU A 83 -3.32 -0.62 -19.03
CA LEU A 83 -3.68 -0.96 -17.66
C LEU A 83 -4.20 -2.40 -17.55
N GLN A 84 -5.04 -2.85 -18.46
CA GLN A 84 -5.47 -4.26 -18.50
C GLN A 84 -4.27 -5.22 -18.66
N ALA A 85 -3.28 -4.83 -19.48
CA ALA A 85 -2.04 -5.60 -19.64
C ALA A 85 -1.21 -5.59 -18.34
N ALA A 86 -1.14 -4.47 -17.62
CA ALA A 86 -0.45 -4.37 -16.34
C ALA A 86 -1.08 -5.28 -15.28
N VAL A 87 -2.39 -5.25 -15.14
CA VAL A 87 -3.14 -6.11 -14.21
C VAL A 87 -2.96 -7.59 -14.55
N SER A 88 -3.07 -7.97 -15.83
CA SER A 88 -2.83 -9.34 -16.30
C SER A 88 -1.41 -9.82 -16.00
N ALA A 89 -0.40 -8.98 -16.28
CA ALA A 89 1.01 -9.27 -16.00
C ALA A 89 1.27 -9.42 -14.50
N PHE A 90 0.66 -8.57 -13.68
CA PHE A 90 0.77 -8.64 -12.21
C PHE A 90 0.25 -9.97 -11.68
N PHE A 91 -0.95 -10.39 -12.05
CA PHE A 91 -1.55 -11.66 -11.60
C PHE A 91 -0.84 -12.89 -12.16
N SER A 92 -0.15 -12.78 -13.31
CA SER A 92 0.72 -13.85 -13.81
C SER A 92 2.12 -13.89 -13.15
N GLY A 93 2.39 -13.01 -12.16
CA GLY A 93 3.67 -12.93 -11.45
C GLY A 93 4.79 -12.21 -12.22
N ASN A 94 4.49 -11.62 -13.38
CA ASN A 94 5.48 -10.93 -14.20
C ASN A 94 5.53 -9.43 -13.87
N GLN A 95 6.19 -9.09 -12.75
CA GLN A 95 6.29 -7.71 -12.26
C GLN A 95 7.00 -6.77 -13.24
N THR A 96 7.98 -7.27 -13.99
CA THR A 96 8.67 -6.48 -15.02
C THR A 96 7.73 -6.09 -16.16
N ALA A 97 6.91 -7.02 -16.65
CA ALA A 97 5.92 -6.74 -17.68
C ALA A 97 4.81 -5.81 -17.14
N ALA A 98 4.39 -5.99 -15.88
CA ALA A 98 3.45 -5.08 -15.23
C ALA A 98 3.99 -3.66 -15.16
N GLY A 99 5.26 -3.48 -14.74
CA GLY A 99 5.91 -2.18 -14.70
C GLY A 99 6.01 -1.51 -16.07
N LYS A 100 6.38 -2.28 -17.12
CA LYS A 100 6.40 -1.80 -18.50
C LYS A 100 5.02 -1.32 -18.96
N ALA A 101 3.98 -2.08 -18.65
CA ALA A 101 2.62 -1.72 -19.05
C ALA A 101 2.08 -0.49 -18.30
N ILE A 102 2.43 -0.29 -17.03
CA ILE A 102 2.14 0.96 -16.29
C ILE A 102 2.87 2.16 -16.91
N ASP A 103 4.15 2.00 -17.30
CA ASP A 103 4.89 3.07 -17.98
C ASP A 103 4.24 3.41 -19.34
N GLN A 104 3.76 2.42 -20.08
CA GLN A 104 2.99 2.63 -21.31
C GLN A 104 1.67 3.36 -21.06
N ALA A 105 0.96 3.03 -19.96
CA ALA A 105 -0.23 3.76 -19.56
C ALA A 105 0.09 5.23 -19.24
N CYS A 106 1.17 5.49 -18.50
CA CYS A 106 1.61 6.85 -18.21
C CYS A 106 1.93 7.67 -19.46
N LEU A 107 2.64 7.06 -20.42
CA LEU A 107 2.95 7.68 -21.71
C LEU A 107 1.71 7.91 -22.59
N ALA A 108 0.70 7.04 -22.49
CA ALA A 108 -0.55 7.15 -23.23
C ALA A 108 -1.46 8.30 -22.74
N LEU A 109 -1.16 8.90 -21.58
CA LEU A 109 -1.86 10.11 -21.12
C LEU A 109 -1.56 11.32 -22.03
N ASP A 110 -0.39 11.34 -22.68
CA ASP A 110 -0.02 12.41 -23.62
C ASP A 110 -0.54 12.10 -25.02
N GLU A 111 -1.26 13.07 -25.62
CA GLU A 111 -1.88 12.91 -26.95
C GLU A 111 -0.84 12.86 -28.08
N ALA A 112 0.29 13.53 -27.91
CA ALA A 112 1.33 13.65 -28.94
C ALA A 112 2.12 12.35 -29.17
N GLY A 113 1.88 11.32 -28.37
CA GLY A 113 2.69 10.10 -28.36
C GLY A 113 4.05 10.29 -27.70
N ALA A 114 4.66 9.19 -27.28
CA ALA A 114 5.94 9.21 -26.56
C ALA A 114 7.13 9.12 -27.49
N SER A 115 8.11 10.04 -27.36
CA SER A 115 9.39 9.92 -28.03
C SER A 115 10.21 8.73 -27.49
N PRO A 116 11.22 8.21 -28.25
CA PRO A 116 12.11 7.16 -27.76
C PRO A 116 12.81 7.55 -26.44
N GLU A 117 13.17 8.82 -26.27
CA GLU A 117 13.80 9.33 -25.04
C GLU A 117 12.81 9.27 -23.85
N GLN A 118 11.57 9.69 -24.04
CA GLN A 118 10.54 9.58 -23.01
C GLN A 118 10.31 8.11 -22.61
N GLN A 119 10.25 7.19 -23.58
CA GLN A 119 10.15 5.76 -23.31
C GLN A 119 11.35 5.26 -22.49
N LEU A 120 12.57 5.72 -22.82
CA LEU A 120 13.76 5.39 -22.07
C LEU A 120 13.67 5.91 -20.62
N TRP A 121 13.30 7.19 -20.40
CA TRP A 121 13.20 7.78 -19.08
C TRP A 121 12.18 7.04 -18.19
N HIS A 122 11.02 6.70 -18.74
CA HIS A 122 10.02 5.92 -18.02
C HIS A 122 10.50 4.51 -17.66
N SER A 123 11.37 3.90 -18.49
CA SER A 123 11.90 2.56 -18.25
C SER A 123 12.92 2.50 -17.12
N LEU A 124 13.46 3.64 -16.66
CA LEU A 124 14.51 3.68 -15.65
C LEU A 124 13.97 3.37 -14.24
N ASN A 125 14.75 2.57 -13.53
CA ASN A 125 14.66 2.37 -12.08
C ASN A 125 15.71 3.24 -11.41
N ILE A 126 15.29 3.90 -10.34
CA ILE A 126 16.21 4.66 -9.47
C ILE A 126 16.22 4.01 -8.10
N SER A 127 17.40 3.79 -7.57
CA SER A 127 17.57 3.07 -6.33
C SER A 127 18.68 3.65 -5.48
N LEU A 128 18.39 4.06 -4.24
CA LEU A 128 19.41 4.34 -3.22
C LEU A 128 20.10 3.04 -2.81
N ALA A 129 21.40 3.07 -2.56
CA ALA A 129 22.12 1.90 -2.05
C ALA A 129 21.57 1.47 -0.68
N THR A 130 21.24 2.44 0.17
CA THR A 130 20.72 2.28 1.52
C THR A 130 19.78 3.43 1.86
N PRO A 131 18.54 3.18 2.29
CA PRO A 131 17.61 4.26 2.67
C PRO A 131 17.80 4.76 4.11
N LEU A 132 18.62 4.13 4.94
CA LEU A 132 19.00 4.56 6.29
C LEU A 132 20.51 4.56 6.43
N ILE A 133 21.09 5.73 6.70
CA ILE A 133 22.55 5.92 6.81
C ILE A 133 22.93 6.51 8.16
N PRO A 134 24.16 6.20 8.64
CA PRO A 134 24.74 6.89 9.80
C PRO A 134 24.97 8.37 9.53
N LEU A 135 24.78 9.20 10.57
CA LEU A 135 25.16 10.61 10.55
C LEU A 135 26.67 10.75 10.23
N GLY A 136 27.01 11.71 9.37
CA GLY A 136 28.37 11.95 8.90
C GLY A 136 28.81 11.04 7.75
N THR A 137 27.91 10.24 7.17
CA THR A 137 28.19 9.55 5.91
C THR A 137 28.48 10.57 4.82
N PRO A 138 29.65 10.54 4.13
CA PRO A 138 30.03 11.62 3.24
C PRO A 138 29.19 11.68 1.96
N GLU A 139 28.84 10.52 1.42
CA GLU A 139 28.06 10.39 0.20
C GLU A 139 27.28 9.07 0.19
N LEU A 140 26.22 9.03 -0.59
CA LEU A 140 25.37 7.86 -0.78
C LEU A 140 25.29 7.53 -2.27
N GLU A 141 25.39 6.26 -2.61
CA GLU A 141 25.23 5.79 -3.99
C GLU A 141 23.75 5.77 -4.41
N LEU A 142 23.47 6.43 -5.53
CA LEU A 142 22.21 6.34 -6.28
C LEU A 142 22.46 5.56 -7.56
N ARG A 143 21.83 4.41 -7.71
CA ARG A 143 21.91 3.59 -8.92
C ARG A 143 20.75 3.90 -9.84
N VAL A 144 21.06 4.11 -11.12
CA VAL A 144 20.09 4.26 -12.20
C VAL A 144 20.32 3.13 -13.19
N GLU A 145 19.27 2.37 -13.49
CA GLU A 145 19.35 1.24 -14.44
C GLU A 145 18.01 1.04 -15.15
N ARG A 146 18.04 0.36 -16.30
CA ARG A 146 16.78 0.01 -16.99
C ARG A 146 16.03 -1.09 -16.26
N GLY A 147 14.76 -0.88 -16.03
CA GLY A 147 13.86 -1.90 -15.48
C GLY A 147 13.45 -2.98 -16.50
N TYR A 148 13.49 -2.66 -17.80
CA TYR A 148 13.15 -3.58 -18.90
C TYR A 148 13.78 -3.13 -20.23
N LYS A 149 13.80 -4.04 -21.22
CA LYS A 149 14.33 -3.74 -22.57
C LYS A 149 13.31 -2.97 -23.41
N LEU A 150 13.80 -2.00 -24.17
CA LEU A 150 13.05 -1.26 -25.19
C LEU A 150 13.40 -1.79 -26.60
N PRO A 151 12.48 -1.67 -27.59
CA PRO A 151 12.78 -1.99 -28.99
C PRO A 151 13.91 -1.14 -29.54
N GLU A 152 13.86 0.16 -29.32
CA GLU A 152 14.87 1.13 -29.63
C GLU A 152 15.37 1.76 -28.32
N THR A 153 16.67 1.87 -28.17
CA THR A 153 17.27 2.47 -26.97
C THR A 153 18.15 3.62 -27.42
N PRO A 154 17.69 4.86 -27.25
CA PRO A 154 18.54 6.02 -27.51
C PRO A 154 19.72 6.02 -26.55
N GLU A 155 20.83 6.68 -26.97
CA GLU A 155 21.98 6.86 -26.10
C GLU A 155 21.59 7.74 -24.90
N PRO A 156 22.06 7.37 -23.69
CA PRO A 156 21.82 8.18 -22.51
C PRO A 156 22.58 9.48 -22.61
N THR A 157 21.85 10.58 -22.62
CA THR A 157 22.41 11.94 -22.67
C THR A 157 21.62 12.84 -21.75
N GLY A 158 22.30 13.75 -21.05
CA GLY A 158 21.67 14.73 -20.16
C GLY A 158 22.38 14.88 -18.84
N MET A 159 21.74 15.61 -17.93
CA MET A 159 22.22 15.85 -16.56
C MET A 159 21.26 15.20 -15.56
N MET A 160 21.78 14.39 -14.67
CA MET A 160 21.05 13.87 -13.53
C MET A 160 21.23 14.85 -12.38
N GLU A 161 20.16 15.57 -12.04
CA GLU A 161 20.12 16.46 -10.89
C GLU A 161 19.53 15.73 -9.69
N MET A 162 20.18 15.81 -8.55
CA MET A 162 19.77 15.17 -7.29
C MET A 162 19.70 16.23 -6.22
N ALA A 163 18.64 16.23 -5.41
CA ALA A 163 18.51 17.12 -4.28
C ALA A 163 17.84 16.41 -3.09
N LEU A 164 18.39 16.58 -1.90
CA LEU A 164 17.81 16.10 -0.65
C LEU A 164 17.06 17.25 0.03
N LEU A 165 15.77 17.00 0.29
CA LEU A 165 14.87 18.01 0.84
C LEU A 165 14.35 17.59 2.22
N ARG A 166 14.27 18.56 3.14
CA ARG A 166 13.50 18.44 4.38
C ARG A 166 12.28 19.38 4.26
N GLY A 167 11.09 18.82 4.12
CA GLY A 167 9.94 19.57 3.60
C GLY A 167 10.24 20.08 2.20
N GLU A 168 10.14 21.38 1.99
CA GLU A 168 10.48 22.03 0.70
C GLU A 168 11.88 22.65 0.68
N GLN A 169 12.61 22.63 1.81
CA GLN A 169 13.96 23.16 1.89
C GLN A 169 14.97 22.18 1.29
N VAL A 170 15.79 22.65 0.33
CA VAL A 170 16.93 21.91 -0.20
C VAL A 170 18.06 21.95 0.83
N CYS A 171 18.49 20.77 1.28
CA CYS A 171 19.58 20.60 2.26
C CYS A 171 20.91 20.17 1.62
N SER A 172 20.83 19.49 0.48
CA SER A 172 22.00 19.08 -0.31
C SER A 172 21.56 18.92 -1.77
N GLU A 173 22.44 19.23 -2.70
CA GLU A 173 22.18 19.05 -4.12
C GLU A 173 23.46 18.70 -4.91
N GLY A 174 23.29 18.07 -6.06
CA GLY A 174 24.36 17.73 -6.98
C GLY A 174 23.82 17.48 -8.38
N ALA A 175 24.69 17.61 -9.37
CA ALA A 175 24.37 17.33 -10.77
C ALA A 175 25.54 16.61 -11.44
N THR A 176 25.26 15.54 -12.18
CA THR A 176 26.28 14.71 -12.85
C THR A 176 25.79 14.31 -14.24
N PRO A 177 26.66 14.31 -15.28
CA PRO A 177 26.30 13.81 -16.60
C PRO A 177 25.79 12.36 -16.54
N TRP A 178 24.68 12.08 -17.25
CA TRP A 178 24.17 10.74 -17.47
C TRP A 178 24.62 10.26 -18.86
N THR A 179 25.51 9.28 -18.88
CA THR A 179 26.18 8.81 -20.10
C THR A 179 26.12 7.31 -20.31
N GLN A 180 25.56 6.57 -19.35
CA GLN A 180 25.42 5.11 -19.41
C GLN A 180 24.05 4.67 -18.92
N LEU A 181 23.48 3.63 -19.55
CA LEU A 181 22.17 3.06 -19.18
C LEU A 181 22.13 2.47 -17.78
N SER A 182 23.27 2.02 -17.27
CA SER A 182 23.46 1.61 -15.88
C SER A 182 24.60 2.46 -15.31
N GLN A 183 24.28 3.38 -14.42
CA GLN A 183 25.23 4.33 -13.86
C GLN A 183 24.94 4.55 -12.38
N THR A 184 26.02 4.68 -11.59
CA THR A 184 25.95 5.06 -10.19
C THR A 184 26.34 6.53 -10.04
N PHE A 185 25.58 7.26 -9.23
CA PHE A 185 25.79 8.67 -8.92
C PHE A 185 26.07 8.81 -7.42
N ALA A 186 26.94 9.73 -7.05
CA ALA A 186 27.17 10.11 -5.68
C ALA A 186 26.19 11.22 -5.28
N VAL A 187 25.43 10.98 -4.20
CA VAL A 187 24.54 11.97 -3.57
C VAL A 187 25.26 12.51 -2.34
N PRO A 188 25.61 13.80 -2.26
CA PRO A 188 26.31 14.37 -1.11
C PRO A 188 25.43 14.31 0.15
N THR A 189 25.98 13.80 1.27
CA THR A 189 25.27 13.63 2.54
C THR A 189 26.04 14.10 3.78
N ALA A 190 27.30 14.55 3.60
CA ALA A 190 28.22 14.90 4.70
C ALA A 190 27.64 15.89 5.72
N ASP A 191 26.96 16.94 5.23
CA ASP A 191 26.48 18.06 6.03
C ASP A 191 25.02 17.89 6.50
N LEU A 192 24.41 16.72 6.28
CA LEU A 192 23.04 16.47 6.69
C LEU A 192 22.98 16.25 8.21
N ALA A 193 22.02 16.92 8.86
CA ALA A 193 21.66 16.63 10.24
C ALA A 193 20.81 15.34 10.33
N GLU A 194 20.59 14.83 11.54
CA GLU A 194 19.64 13.73 11.76
C GLU A 194 18.24 14.10 11.28
N GLY A 195 17.55 13.15 10.66
CA GLY A 195 16.18 13.31 10.19
C GLY A 195 15.86 12.52 8.93
N ASP A 196 14.63 12.72 8.47
CA ASP A 196 14.10 12.10 7.24
C ASP A 196 14.08 13.13 6.11
N TYR A 197 14.61 12.73 4.95
CA TYR A 197 14.75 13.56 3.76
C TYR A 197 14.03 12.94 2.58
N ARG A 198 13.56 13.78 1.65
CA ARG A 198 13.05 13.37 0.34
C ARG A 198 14.12 13.59 -0.71
N LEU A 199 14.60 12.51 -1.33
CA LEU A 199 15.46 12.60 -2.51
C LEU A 199 14.60 12.90 -3.73
N ARG A 200 14.85 14.03 -4.35
CA ARG A 200 14.34 14.44 -5.65
C ARG A 200 15.40 14.16 -6.70
N VAL A 201 15.03 13.42 -7.74
CA VAL A 201 15.91 13.13 -8.88
C VAL A 201 15.23 13.62 -10.14
N ARG A 202 15.99 14.41 -10.94
CA ARG A 202 15.55 14.95 -12.22
C ARG A 202 16.57 14.61 -13.30
N LEU A 203 16.09 14.18 -14.44
CA LEU A 203 16.88 14.08 -15.66
C LEU A 203 16.54 15.27 -16.55
N LYS A 204 17.57 16.05 -16.95
CA LYS A 204 17.45 17.17 -17.87
C LYS A 204 18.20 16.89 -19.17
N GLN A 205 17.53 17.17 -20.30
CA GLN A 205 18.11 17.07 -21.64
C GLN A 205 17.61 18.27 -22.48
N GLY A 206 18.43 19.30 -22.64
CA GLY A 206 18.00 20.58 -23.19
C GLY A 206 16.85 21.20 -22.37
N GLU A 207 15.78 21.58 -23.03
CA GLU A 207 14.58 22.14 -22.39
C GLU A 207 13.67 21.07 -21.76
N ARG A 208 13.92 19.79 -22.03
CA ARG A 208 13.09 18.69 -21.50
C ARG A 208 13.60 18.28 -20.13
N GLN A 209 12.64 18.01 -19.24
CA GLN A 209 12.96 17.45 -17.93
C GLN A 209 12.00 16.31 -17.58
N PHE A 210 12.52 15.38 -16.78
CA PHE A 210 11.75 14.26 -16.23
C PHE A 210 12.06 14.11 -14.75
N GLU A 211 11.07 14.24 -13.88
CA GLU A 211 11.22 14.03 -12.44
C GLU A 211 10.77 12.61 -12.08
N PHE A 212 11.64 11.91 -11.39
CA PHE A 212 11.34 10.59 -10.85
C PHE A 212 10.54 10.69 -9.54
N PRO A 213 9.72 9.68 -9.19
CA PRO A 213 9.08 9.63 -7.89
C PRO A 213 10.10 9.78 -6.77
N ARG A 214 9.84 10.69 -5.83
CA ARG A 214 10.72 10.96 -4.70
C ARG A 214 10.93 9.70 -3.86
N GLN A 215 12.13 9.56 -3.28
CA GLN A 215 12.50 8.46 -2.38
C GLN A 215 12.85 9.01 -1.00
N MET A 216 12.68 8.19 0.05
CA MET A 216 13.06 8.55 1.40
C MET A 216 14.51 8.18 1.67
N LEU A 217 15.24 9.09 2.30
CA LEU A 217 16.54 8.85 2.93
C LEU A 217 16.44 9.29 4.39
N SER A 218 16.84 8.44 5.32
CA SER A 218 16.91 8.76 6.74
C SER A 218 18.37 8.82 7.20
N VAL A 219 18.72 9.85 7.94
CA VAL A 219 20.04 10.06 8.55
C VAL A 219 19.90 9.96 10.05
N THR A 220 20.69 9.11 10.71
CA THR A 220 20.57 8.85 12.15
C THR A 220 21.93 8.60 12.79
N ALA A 221 22.20 9.18 13.94
CA ALA A 221 23.42 8.90 14.69
C ALA A 221 23.38 7.45 15.23
N ASN A 222 24.44 6.69 14.98
CA ASN A 222 24.63 5.34 15.50
C ASN A 222 23.40 4.39 15.37
N PRO A 223 22.76 4.26 14.19
CA PRO A 223 21.49 3.56 14.06
C PRO A 223 21.57 2.08 14.50
N ALA A 224 22.66 1.38 14.20
CA ALA A 224 22.84 -0.01 14.62
C ALA A 224 22.88 -0.15 16.17
N ARG A 225 23.58 0.76 16.87
CA ARG A 225 23.63 0.75 18.34
C ARG A 225 22.27 1.09 18.96
N ARG A 226 21.56 2.09 18.39
CA ARG A 226 20.21 2.46 18.86
C ARG A 226 19.22 1.28 18.69
N LEU A 227 19.25 0.60 17.56
CA LEU A 227 18.40 -0.59 17.30
C LEU A 227 18.75 -1.74 18.27
N SER A 228 20.04 -2.00 18.54
CA SER A 228 20.45 -2.99 19.53
C SER A 228 19.94 -2.67 20.92
N LYS A 229 20.12 -1.40 21.36
CA LYS A 229 19.60 -0.94 22.65
C LYS A 229 18.08 -1.08 22.73
N LEU A 230 17.36 -0.70 21.68
CA LEU A 230 15.90 -0.82 21.64
C LEU A 230 15.43 -2.27 21.73
N ALA A 231 16.19 -3.23 21.18
CA ALA A 231 15.90 -4.65 21.33
C ALA A 231 16.08 -5.13 22.77
N ASP A 232 17.15 -4.67 23.46
CA ASP A 232 17.38 -4.94 24.88
C ASP A 232 16.27 -4.32 25.75
N ASP A 233 15.91 -3.07 25.47
CA ASP A 233 14.82 -2.35 26.15
C ASP A 233 13.48 -3.08 25.98
N GLU A 234 13.15 -3.56 24.76
CA GLU A 234 11.93 -4.34 24.49
C GLU A 234 11.90 -5.65 25.25
N ALA A 235 13.02 -6.35 25.30
CA ALA A 235 13.14 -7.61 26.06
C ALA A 235 12.95 -7.40 27.57
N ALA A 236 13.35 -6.24 28.10
CA ALA A 236 13.23 -5.86 29.51
C ALA A 236 11.86 -5.27 29.90
N LEU A 237 10.94 -5.06 28.96
CA LEU A 237 9.61 -4.52 29.28
C LEU A 237 8.86 -5.42 30.29
N PRO A 238 8.00 -4.85 31.17
CA PRO A 238 7.17 -5.59 32.11
C PRO A 238 6.30 -6.65 31.41
N GLU A 239 6.08 -7.81 32.04
CA GLU A 239 5.33 -8.93 31.45
C GLU A 239 3.90 -8.55 31.07
N GLU A 240 3.28 -7.66 31.84
CA GLU A 240 1.96 -7.09 31.64
C GLU A 240 1.86 -6.14 30.43
N THR A 241 2.98 -5.77 29.80
CA THR A 241 2.98 -4.93 28.61
C THR A 241 2.15 -5.59 27.50
N PRO A 242 1.15 -4.88 26.91
CA PRO A 242 0.30 -5.44 25.86
C PRO A 242 1.13 -6.01 24.69
N LYS A 243 0.84 -7.23 24.31
CA LYS A 243 1.59 -7.96 23.26
C LYS A 243 1.56 -7.23 21.90
N SER A 244 0.50 -6.49 21.62
CA SER A 244 0.38 -5.66 20.41
C SER A 244 1.48 -4.59 20.33
N PHE A 245 1.81 -3.93 21.45
CA PHE A 245 2.90 -2.94 21.48
C PHE A 245 4.26 -3.59 21.36
N ARG A 246 4.53 -4.68 22.09
CA ARG A 246 5.78 -5.45 21.91
C ARG A 246 5.96 -5.88 20.45
N ARG A 247 4.88 -6.35 19.82
CA ARG A 247 4.91 -6.73 18.42
C ARG A 247 5.18 -5.54 17.51
N THR A 248 4.52 -4.40 17.75
CA THR A 248 4.76 -3.16 16.99
C THR A 248 6.24 -2.78 17.04
N LEU A 249 6.87 -2.79 18.22
CA LEU A 249 8.30 -2.51 18.38
C LEU A 249 9.16 -3.50 17.59
N ARG A 250 8.92 -4.82 17.73
CA ARG A 250 9.68 -5.87 17.02
C ARG A 250 9.54 -5.78 15.50
N ASP A 251 8.32 -5.61 15.00
CA ASP A 251 8.07 -5.51 13.57
C ASP A 251 8.76 -4.27 13.00
N THR A 252 8.72 -3.13 13.70
CA THR A 252 9.40 -1.90 13.27
C THR A 252 10.91 -2.03 13.34
N MET A 253 11.49 -2.58 14.42
CA MET A 253 12.93 -2.86 14.51
C MET A 253 13.42 -3.76 13.38
N LYS A 254 12.65 -4.79 13.02
CA LYS A 254 12.98 -5.68 11.91
C LYS A 254 13.07 -4.92 10.58
N GLU A 255 12.10 -4.03 10.30
CA GLU A 255 12.13 -3.20 9.09
C GLU A 255 13.34 -2.25 9.09
N LEU A 256 13.57 -1.52 10.19
CA LEU A 256 14.68 -0.59 10.30
C LEU A 256 16.05 -1.29 10.19
N THR A 257 16.19 -2.49 10.78
CA THR A 257 17.40 -3.32 10.60
C THR A 257 17.58 -3.74 9.15
N GLY A 258 16.49 -4.08 8.46
CA GLY A 258 16.53 -4.37 7.03
C GLY A 258 17.02 -3.19 6.20
N LEU A 259 16.59 -1.96 6.52
CA LEU A 259 17.02 -0.73 5.83
C LEU A 259 18.53 -0.46 5.99
N LEU A 260 19.10 -0.74 7.15
CA LEU A 260 20.57 -0.68 7.37
C LEU A 260 21.32 -1.71 6.53
N GLY A 261 20.75 -2.89 6.35
CA GLY A 261 21.32 -3.99 5.56
C GLY A 261 21.07 -3.88 4.06
N ALA A 262 20.68 -2.72 3.53
CA ALA A 262 20.31 -2.49 2.13
C ALA A 262 19.11 -3.34 1.65
N SER A 263 18.30 -3.88 2.56
CA SER A 263 17.01 -4.46 2.20
C SER A 263 16.06 -3.36 1.76
N ARG A 264 15.34 -3.59 0.66
CA ARG A 264 14.35 -2.62 0.18
C ARG A 264 12.95 -3.10 0.52
N PRO A 265 12.26 -2.37 1.39
CA PRO A 265 10.83 -2.58 1.60
C PRO A 265 10.07 -2.15 0.34
N GLU A 266 8.80 -2.49 0.26
CA GLU A 266 7.93 -2.08 -0.85
C GLU A 266 7.52 -0.59 -0.82
N THR A 267 7.85 0.14 0.26
CA THR A 267 7.54 1.56 0.45
C THR A 267 8.68 2.31 1.12
N ASP A 268 8.60 3.62 1.11
CA ASP A 268 9.48 4.51 1.88
C ASP A 268 9.08 4.54 3.36
N TYR A 269 10.06 4.32 4.25
CA TYR A 269 9.89 4.49 5.68
C TYR A 269 10.65 5.72 6.17
N PRO A 270 10.04 6.61 6.97
CA PRO A 270 10.74 7.66 7.71
C PRO A 270 11.49 7.03 8.88
N ALA A 271 12.63 6.39 8.59
CA ALA A 271 13.30 5.48 9.51
C ALA A 271 13.85 6.20 10.75
N HIS A 272 14.26 7.47 10.62
CA HIS A 272 14.68 8.29 11.78
C HIS A 272 13.51 8.53 12.74
N ALA A 273 12.39 9.04 12.23
CA ALA A 273 11.20 9.31 13.04
C ALA A 273 10.62 8.02 13.66
N LEU A 274 10.62 6.90 12.93
CA LEU A 274 10.16 5.62 13.45
C LEU A 274 11.06 5.08 14.57
N LEU A 275 12.36 5.27 14.46
CA LEU A 275 13.29 4.88 15.53
C LEU A 275 13.06 5.69 16.79
N GLU A 276 12.96 7.03 16.70
CA GLU A 276 12.64 7.92 17.83
C GLU A 276 11.30 7.55 18.47
N GLN A 277 10.29 7.25 17.66
CA GLN A 277 8.99 6.81 18.14
C GLN A 277 9.09 5.51 18.94
N CYS A 278 9.81 4.50 18.42
CA CYS A 278 9.99 3.24 19.13
C CYS A 278 10.74 3.41 20.46
N GLU A 279 11.77 4.25 20.50
CA GLU A 279 12.50 4.57 21.74
C GLU A 279 11.61 5.27 22.76
N SER A 280 10.81 6.25 22.31
CA SER A 280 9.83 6.94 23.15
C SER A 280 8.79 5.97 23.73
N TRP A 281 8.22 5.12 22.88
CA TRP A 281 7.22 4.14 23.31
C TRP A 281 7.81 3.09 24.27
N SER A 282 8.99 2.57 23.96
CA SER A 282 9.67 1.61 24.84
C SER A 282 9.91 2.24 26.23
N SER A 283 10.36 3.50 26.29
CA SER A 283 10.56 4.23 27.52
C SER A 283 9.27 4.48 28.32
N GLN A 284 8.16 4.81 27.65
CA GLN A 284 6.85 4.98 28.30
C GLN A 284 6.35 3.66 28.89
N LEU A 285 6.41 2.58 28.10
CA LEU A 285 6.01 1.24 28.55
C LEU A 285 6.83 0.74 29.74
N ALA A 286 8.13 1.00 29.76
CA ALA A 286 9.00 0.65 30.89
C ALA A 286 8.61 1.35 32.20
N ARG A 287 7.97 2.53 32.12
CA ARG A 287 7.44 3.27 33.26
C ARG A 287 5.98 2.93 33.58
N GLY A 288 5.37 1.99 32.87
CA GLY A 288 3.94 1.64 33.01
C GLY A 288 2.99 2.73 32.52
N GLU A 289 3.47 3.67 31.70
CA GLU A 289 2.67 4.75 31.13
C GLU A 289 1.88 4.25 29.91
N ALA A 290 0.70 4.80 29.71
CA ALA A 290 -0.06 4.56 28.48
C ALA A 290 0.67 5.19 27.28
N ILE A 291 0.82 4.41 26.20
CA ILE A 291 1.34 4.98 24.95
C ILE A 291 0.32 5.99 24.41
N ARG A 292 0.82 7.16 24.11
CA ARG A 292 0.11 8.17 23.33
C ARG A 292 0.90 8.43 22.07
N LEU A 293 0.24 8.83 20.99
CA LEU A 293 0.93 9.33 19.78
C LEU A 293 1.61 10.68 20.12
N ALA A 294 2.68 10.60 20.91
CA ALA A 294 3.36 11.77 21.47
C ALA A 294 4.03 12.67 20.43
N THR A 295 4.25 12.13 19.23
CA THR A 295 4.89 12.84 18.12
C THR A 295 3.93 13.70 17.31
N GLY A 296 2.60 13.62 17.56
CA GLY A 296 1.59 14.41 16.85
C GLY A 296 1.10 13.80 15.55
N PRO A 297 0.46 14.60 14.71
CA PRO A 297 -0.05 14.17 13.41
C PRO A 297 1.03 13.53 12.52
N GLY A 298 0.67 12.49 11.79
CA GLY A 298 1.61 11.79 10.93
C GLY A 298 1.14 10.37 10.56
N GLN A 299 2.09 9.58 10.08
CA GLN A 299 1.83 8.20 9.68
C GLN A 299 2.60 7.23 10.56
N TYR A 300 1.94 6.16 10.99
CA TYR A 300 2.42 5.20 11.97
C TYR A 300 2.23 3.78 11.46
N TRP A 301 3.18 2.89 11.77
CA TRP A 301 3.04 1.46 11.51
C TRP A 301 2.83 0.74 12.82
N ILE A 302 1.70 0.05 12.96
CA ILE A 302 1.29 -0.63 14.19
C ILE A 302 0.90 -2.09 13.90
N SER A 303 0.97 -2.94 14.92
CA SER A 303 0.55 -4.34 14.89
C SER A 303 -0.55 -4.52 15.95
N PRO A 304 -1.83 -4.26 15.59
CA PRO A 304 -2.91 -4.05 16.57
C PRO A 304 -3.38 -5.32 17.29
N GLN A 305 -3.04 -6.50 16.78
CA GLN A 305 -3.52 -7.77 17.35
C GLN A 305 -2.40 -8.58 17.99
N GLU A 306 -2.74 -9.40 18.99
CA GLU A 306 -1.77 -10.14 19.78
C GLU A 306 -1.40 -11.50 19.20
N ASP A 307 -2.25 -12.10 18.35
CA ASP A 307 -2.02 -13.43 17.83
C ASP A 307 -0.97 -13.47 16.68
N ARG A 308 -0.55 -14.68 16.30
CA ARG A 308 0.43 -14.88 15.22
C ARG A 308 -0.10 -14.43 13.84
N ARG A 309 -1.40 -14.20 13.70
CA ARG A 309 -2.09 -13.79 12.47
C ARG A 309 -2.31 -12.28 12.43
N ALA A 310 -1.84 -11.54 13.46
CA ALA A 310 -1.99 -10.09 13.52
C ALA A 310 -1.42 -9.42 12.27
N ALA A 311 -2.25 -8.61 11.64
CA ALA A 311 -1.85 -7.83 10.48
C ALA A 311 -1.04 -6.61 10.91
N ARG A 312 0.06 -6.29 10.21
CA ARG A 312 0.67 -4.97 10.29
C ARG A 312 -0.29 -3.97 9.66
N CYS A 313 -0.44 -2.81 10.25
CA CYS A 313 -1.31 -1.75 9.77
C CYS A 313 -0.53 -0.46 9.61
N ARG A 314 -0.90 0.35 8.62
CA ARG A 314 -0.48 1.75 8.51
C ARG A 314 -1.63 2.64 8.95
N LEU A 315 -1.35 3.55 9.88
CA LEU A 315 -2.30 4.48 10.49
C LEU A 315 -1.93 5.91 10.10
N LEU A 316 -2.91 6.70 9.66
CA LEU A 316 -2.79 8.15 9.54
C LEU A 316 -3.50 8.81 10.73
N TRP A 317 -2.77 9.67 11.43
CA TRP A 317 -3.34 10.69 12.28
C TRP A 317 -3.25 12.02 11.55
N PRO A 318 -4.38 12.60 11.11
CA PRO A 318 -4.39 13.80 10.28
C PRO A 318 -3.92 15.04 11.06
N SER A 319 -3.24 15.93 10.35
CA SER A 319 -2.77 17.22 10.87
C SER A 319 -3.91 18.21 11.06
N LYS A 320 -4.96 18.12 10.23
CA LYS A 320 -6.12 18.99 10.33
C LYS A 320 -6.86 18.78 11.65
N GLN A 321 -7.01 19.85 12.39
CA GLN A 321 -7.81 19.87 13.62
C GLN A 321 -9.32 19.93 13.25
N LEU A 322 -10.13 19.13 13.97
CA LEU A 322 -11.58 19.27 13.85
C LEU A 322 -12.01 20.64 14.40
N PRO A 323 -13.04 21.29 13.82
CA PRO A 323 -13.55 22.56 14.34
C PRO A 323 -13.87 22.44 15.84
N VAL A 324 -13.23 23.29 16.63
CA VAL A 324 -13.48 23.39 18.06
C VAL A 324 -14.58 24.43 18.23
N ALA A 325 -15.77 24.02 18.64
CA ALA A 325 -16.75 24.96 19.17
C ALA A 325 -16.29 25.36 20.55
N ASP A 326 -15.88 26.61 20.73
CA ASP A 326 -15.53 27.29 21.99
C ASP A 326 -15.01 26.34 23.11
N GLN A 327 -13.71 26.04 23.15
CA GLN A 327 -13.17 25.18 24.23
C GLN A 327 -11.87 25.71 24.82
N ALA A 328 -11.81 25.67 26.16
CA ALA A 328 -10.63 25.97 26.94
C ALA A 328 -9.54 24.86 26.75
N ALA A 329 -8.27 25.20 26.87
CA ALA A 329 -7.09 24.35 26.61
C ALA A 329 -6.98 23.07 27.50
N THR A 330 -8.01 22.72 28.26
CA THR A 330 -8.08 21.58 29.20
C THR A 330 -8.97 20.43 28.71
N ASP A 331 -9.55 20.51 27.50
CA ASP A 331 -10.49 19.51 27.02
C ASP A 331 -9.83 18.22 26.51
N PRO A 332 -10.47 17.05 26.73
CA PRO A 332 -10.00 15.78 26.23
C PRO A 332 -9.94 15.79 24.69
N VAL A 333 -8.96 15.10 24.12
CA VAL A 333 -8.78 14.96 22.68
C VAL A 333 -10.09 14.49 22.05
N LYS A 334 -10.63 15.27 21.11
CA LYS A 334 -11.93 14.99 20.47
C LYS A 334 -11.87 13.70 19.64
N PRO A 335 -12.82 12.74 19.82
CA PRO A 335 -12.88 11.56 19.00
C PRO A 335 -13.03 11.88 17.51
N ARG A 336 -12.32 11.14 16.65
CA ARG A 336 -12.32 11.34 15.20
C ARG A 336 -12.99 10.19 14.46
N PRO A 337 -13.67 10.44 13.33
CA PRO A 337 -14.09 9.39 12.42
C PRO A 337 -12.91 8.54 11.98
N LEU A 338 -13.15 7.24 11.73
CA LEU A 338 -12.14 6.28 11.28
C LEU A 338 -12.55 5.67 9.94
N VAL A 339 -11.65 5.72 8.96
CA VAL A 339 -11.75 4.96 7.70
C VAL A 339 -10.83 3.75 7.79
N ILE A 340 -11.36 2.55 7.55
CA ILE A 340 -10.60 1.31 7.43
C ILE A 340 -10.53 0.95 5.95
N ALA A 341 -9.32 0.97 5.36
CA ALA A 341 -9.08 0.75 3.93
C ALA A 341 -8.42 -0.61 3.66
N LEU A 342 -9.10 -1.48 2.92
CA LEU A 342 -8.76 -2.88 2.69
C LEU A 342 -8.27 -3.08 1.26
N HIS A 343 -6.97 -3.37 1.08
CA HIS A 343 -6.34 -3.49 -0.23
C HIS A 343 -6.70 -4.78 -0.99
N GLY A 344 -6.47 -4.78 -2.31
CA GLY A 344 -6.63 -5.92 -3.20
C GLY A 344 -5.55 -7.01 -3.03
N ALA A 345 -5.72 -8.13 -3.74
CA ALA A 345 -4.75 -9.23 -3.72
C ALA A 345 -3.36 -8.77 -4.17
N GLY A 346 -2.32 -9.22 -3.46
CA GLY A 346 -0.93 -8.84 -3.73
C GLY A 346 -0.52 -7.45 -3.22
N GLY A 347 -1.44 -6.66 -2.65
CA GLY A 347 -1.14 -5.39 -1.98
C GLY A 347 -0.65 -5.57 -0.54
N SER A 348 -0.53 -4.43 0.16
CA SER A 348 -0.14 -4.35 1.56
C SER A 348 -0.82 -3.16 2.24
N GLU A 349 -0.53 -2.94 3.52
CA GLU A 349 -0.94 -1.76 4.28
C GLU A 349 -0.53 -0.43 3.64
N ASN A 350 0.40 -0.45 2.72
CA ASN A 350 0.92 0.73 2.05
C ASN A 350 0.14 1.10 0.77
N MET A 351 -0.64 0.17 0.22
CA MET A 351 -1.26 0.31 -1.10
C MET A 351 -2.17 1.54 -1.21
N PHE A 352 -3.03 1.78 -0.22
CA PHE A 352 -3.89 2.96 -0.17
C PHE A 352 -3.14 4.26 0.13
N PHE A 353 -2.00 4.16 0.80
CA PHE A 353 -1.21 5.35 1.16
C PHE A 353 -0.32 5.83 0.02
N ASP A 354 0.19 4.91 -0.80
CA ASP A 354 1.27 5.25 -1.74
C ASP A 354 0.88 5.02 -3.21
N ALA A 355 0.07 3.99 -3.51
CA ALA A 355 -0.21 3.59 -4.89
C ALA A 355 -1.60 4.03 -5.36
N TYR A 356 -2.67 3.52 -4.76
CA TYR A 356 -4.03 3.85 -5.21
C TYR A 356 -4.31 5.35 -5.18
N GLY A 357 -4.60 5.94 -6.35
CA GLY A 357 -4.81 7.37 -6.52
C GLY A 357 -3.63 8.23 -6.06
N ALA A 358 -2.40 7.69 -6.14
CA ALA A 358 -1.21 8.34 -5.57
C ALA A 358 -1.43 8.81 -4.11
N GLY A 359 -2.10 7.97 -3.30
CA GLY A 359 -2.45 8.29 -1.92
C GLY A 359 -3.65 9.23 -1.76
N LYS A 360 -4.55 9.27 -2.72
CA LYS A 360 -5.76 10.13 -2.69
C LYS A 360 -6.56 9.99 -1.40
N ILE A 361 -6.73 8.78 -0.88
CA ILE A 361 -7.45 8.55 0.37
C ILE A 361 -6.80 9.25 1.57
N VAL A 362 -5.45 9.38 1.57
CA VAL A 362 -4.70 10.11 2.63
C VAL A 362 -5.08 11.59 2.58
N ARG A 363 -5.08 12.21 1.39
CA ARG A 363 -5.50 13.61 1.20
C ARG A 363 -6.93 13.84 1.64
N LEU A 364 -7.85 12.95 1.23
CA LEU A 364 -9.26 13.02 1.60
C LEU A 364 -9.49 12.91 3.12
N CYS A 365 -8.73 12.06 3.81
CA CYS A 365 -8.77 11.94 5.28
C CYS A 365 -8.13 13.17 5.96
N GLU A 366 -6.98 13.67 5.47
CA GLU A 366 -6.35 14.90 5.97
C GLU A 366 -7.28 16.09 5.87
N GLU A 367 -7.92 16.30 4.74
CA GLU A 367 -8.88 17.40 4.50
C GLU A 367 -10.07 17.38 5.46
N ARG A 368 -10.46 16.21 5.94
CA ARG A 368 -11.61 16.01 6.84
C ARG A 368 -11.23 15.86 8.30
N GLY A 369 -9.95 15.72 8.59
CA GLY A 369 -9.47 15.41 9.94
C GLY A 369 -9.88 14.00 10.39
N TRP A 370 -10.02 13.03 9.48
CA TRP A 370 -10.38 11.64 9.76
C TRP A 370 -9.17 10.74 9.91
N LEU A 371 -9.22 9.79 10.84
CA LEU A 371 -8.23 8.74 10.96
C LEU A 371 -8.35 7.77 9.77
N LEU A 372 -7.22 7.24 9.30
CA LEU A 372 -7.19 6.19 8.27
C LEU A 372 -6.37 5.02 8.78
N LEU A 373 -6.92 3.81 8.74
CA LEU A 373 -6.23 2.57 9.05
C LEU A 373 -6.23 1.65 7.84
N ALA A 374 -5.07 1.23 7.37
CA ALA A 374 -4.94 0.22 6.31
C ALA A 374 -4.22 -1.02 6.87
N PRO A 375 -4.92 -2.13 7.13
CA PRO A 375 -4.31 -3.38 7.53
C PRO A 375 -3.74 -4.13 6.34
N ARG A 376 -2.59 -4.83 6.53
CA ARG A 376 -2.08 -5.83 5.59
C ARG A 376 -3.00 -7.03 5.58
N LEU A 377 -3.60 -7.32 4.44
CA LEU A 377 -4.44 -8.50 4.25
C LEU A 377 -3.60 -9.65 3.72
N SER A 378 -3.93 -10.86 4.14
CA SER A 378 -3.37 -12.09 3.57
C SER A 378 -4.51 -13.02 3.14
N PRO A 379 -4.45 -13.61 1.95
CA PRO A 379 -5.41 -14.61 1.52
C PRO A 379 -5.49 -15.80 2.47
N LEU A 380 -4.36 -16.14 3.11
CA LEU A 380 -4.23 -17.27 4.04
C LEU A 380 -4.64 -16.93 5.48
N THR A 381 -4.58 -15.66 5.88
CA THR A 381 -4.84 -15.22 7.26
C THR A 381 -6.08 -14.34 7.38
N GLY A 382 -6.84 -14.15 6.31
CA GLY A 382 -8.05 -13.31 6.30
C GLY A 382 -9.13 -13.68 7.33
N THR A 383 -9.00 -14.84 8.00
CA THR A 383 -9.89 -15.29 9.07
C THR A 383 -9.51 -14.75 10.46
N GLY A 384 -8.35 -14.08 10.62
CA GLY A 384 -7.86 -13.57 11.90
C GLY A 384 -8.04 -12.07 12.10
N LEU A 385 -8.49 -11.33 11.08
CA LEU A 385 -8.73 -9.90 11.20
C LEU A 385 -10.13 -9.66 11.77
N GLU A 386 -10.23 -8.81 12.80
CA GLU A 386 -11.50 -8.46 13.48
C GLU A 386 -11.61 -6.95 13.67
N LEU A 387 -12.76 -6.38 13.31
CA LEU A 387 -13.02 -4.94 13.46
C LEU A 387 -12.87 -4.46 14.90
N PRO A 388 -13.41 -5.17 15.94
CA PRO A 388 -13.26 -4.73 17.33
C PRO A 388 -11.79 -4.51 17.72
N GLY A 389 -10.92 -5.45 17.36
CA GLY A 389 -9.49 -5.37 17.66
C GLY A 389 -8.77 -4.24 16.92
N LEU A 390 -9.11 -4.01 15.65
CA LEU A 390 -8.56 -2.90 14.86
C LEU A 390 -8.96 -1.54 15.43
N ILE A 391 -10.24 -1.37 15.72
CA ILE A 391 -10.79 -0.11 16.26
C ILE A 391 -10.21 0.15 17.66
N ALA A 392 -10.15 -0.86 18.53
CA ALA A 392 -9.58 -0.73 19.87
C ALA A 392 -8.11 -0.34 19.86
N ALA A 393 -7.33 -0.87 18.92
CA ALA A 393 -5.92 -0.51 18.78
C ALA A 393 -5.70 0.94 18.33
N VAL A 394 -6.56 1.46 17.46
CA VAL A 394 -6.53 2.88 17.08
C VAL A 394 -6.99 3.76 18.25
N ASP A 395 -8.09 3.38 18.92
CA ASP A 395 -8.69 4.09 20.05
C ASP A 395 -7.71 4.22 21.24
N ALA A 396 -6.86 3.21 21.45
CA ALA A 396 -5.80 3.26 22.45
C ALA A 396 -4.72 4.33 22.16
N LEU A 397 -4.53 4.69 20.89
CA LEU A 397 -3.56 5.69 20.44
C LEU A 397 -4.19 7.08 20.27
N HIS A 398 -5.41 7.13 19.77
CA HIS A 398 -6.18 8.33 19.52
C HIS A 398 -7.68 8.00 19.58
N PRO A 399 -8.51 8.77 20.34
CA PRO A 399 -9.94 8.50 20.47
C PRO A 399 -10.66 8.40 19.11
N VAL A 400 -11.46 7.34 18.92
CA VAL A 400 -12.26 7.08 17.72
C VAL A 400 -13.74 7.40 17.98
N ASP A 401 -14.37 8.17 17.08
CA ASP A 401 -15.83 8.28 17.06
C ASP A 401 -16.42 6.97 16.52
N ARG A 402 -16.80 6.08 17.44
CA ARG A 402 -17.32 4.75 17.13
C ARG A 402 -18.63 4.75 16.34
N ARG A 403 -19.32 5.90 16.26
CA ARG A 403 -20.51 6.09 15.42
C ARG A 403 -20.18 6.44 13.98
N LYS A 404 -18.89 6.70 13.69
CA LYS A 404 -18.38 7.13 12.38
C LYS A 404 -17.18 6.27 11.98
N VAL A 405 -17.37 4.96 11.95
CA VAL A 405 -16.41 4.01 11.40
C VAL A 405 -16.88 3.60 10.01
N PHE A 406 -16.05 3.86 9.02
CA PHE A 406 -16.29 3.59 7.61
C PHE A 406 -15.32 2.52 7.12
N VAL A 407 -15.80 1.64 6.24
CA VAL A 407 -14.96 0.61 5.62
C VAL A 407 -14.97 0.80 4.11
N VAL A 408 -13.81 0.82 3.47
CA VAL A 408 -13.66 0.77 2.02
C VAL A 408 -12.74 -0.38 1.64
N GLY A 409 -13.15 -1.19 0.68
CA GLY A 409 -12.35 -2.32 0.22
C GLY A 409 -12.27 -2.39 -1.29
N HIS A 410 -11.09 -2.73 -1.82
CA HIS A 410 -10.86 -2.97 -3.24
C HIS A 410 -10.60 -4.44 -3.51
N SER A 411 -11.27 -5.02 -4.52
CA SER A 411 -11.01 -6.39 -4.99
C SER A 411 -11.16 -7.44 -3.86
N MET A 412 -10.08 -8.13 -3.47
CA MET A 412 -10.03 -9.01 -2.29
C MET A 412 -10.45 -8.25 -1.01
N GLY A 413 -10.03 -6.98 -0.87
CA GLY A 413 -10.39 -6.13 0.26
C GLY A 413 -11.90 -5.83 0.31
N ALA A 414 -12.58 -5.73 -0.84
CA ALA A 414 -14.04 -5.61 -0.90
C ALA A 414 -14.74 -6.86 -0.32
N MET A 415 -14.26 -8.05 -0.67
CA MET A 415 -14.75 -9.31 -0.09
C MET A 415 -14.51 -9.39 1.41
N GLN A 416 -13.32 -8.96 1.87
CA GLN A 416 -12.99 -8.91 3.29
C GLN A 416 -13.83 -7.86 4.04
N GLY A 417 -14.08 -6.71 3.44
CA GLY A 417 -14.97 -5.66 3.98
C GLY A 417 -16.38 -6.20 4.24
N LEU A 418 -16.98 -6.91 3.28
CA LEU A 418 -18.27 -7.58 3.45
C LEU A 418 -18.22 -8.59 4.60
N ASN A 419 -17.19 -9.42 4.69
CA ASN A 419 -17.03 -10.43 5.74
C ASN A 419 -16.84 -9.81 7.14
N LEU A 420 -16.00 -8.78 7.24
CA LEU A 420 -15.74 -8.09 8.52
C LEU A 420 -17.00 -7.37 9.02
N THR A 421 -17.66 -6.66 8.11
CA THR A 421 -18.91 -5.94 8.42
C THR A 421 -20.03 -6.91 8.83
N SER A 422 -20.20 -8.04 8.13
CA SER A 422 -21.24 -9.01 8.50
C SER A 422 -21.03 -9.67 9.87
N ARG A 423 -19.78 -9.69 10.39
CA ARG A 423 -19.45 -10.24 11.72
C ARG A 423 -19.58 -9.22 12.84
N SER A 424 -19.49 -7.93 12.54
CA SER A 424 -19.55 -6.83 13.53
C SER A 424 -20.31 -5.64 12.94
N PRO A 425 -21.61 -5.84 12.55
CA PRO A 425 -22.37 -4.82 11.83
C PRO A 425 -22.58 -3.54 12.64
N GLU A 426 -22.69 -3.66 13.97
CA GLU A 426 -22.88 -2.54 14.89
C GLU A 426 -21.70 -1.57 14.94
N MET A 427 -20.54 -1.98 14.41
CA MET A 427 -19.32 -1.18 14.40
C MET A 427 -19.11 -0.38 13.11
N VAL A 428 -19.91 -0.63 12.07
CA VAL A 428 -19.73 -0.02 10.75
C VAL A 428 -20.89 0.91 10.42
N LYS A 429 -20.59 2.18 10.21
CA LYS A 429 -21.59 3.16 9.79
C LYS A 429 -21.96 3.02 8.31
N ARG A 430 -20.96 2.83 7.44
CA ARG A 430 -21.12 2.66 5.99
C ARG A 430 -20.00 1.79 5.41
N LEU A 431 -20.33 1.03 4.39
CA LEU A 431 -19.38 0.17 3.67
C LEU A 431 -19.32 0.57 2.21
N ALA A 432 -18.10 0.67 1.64
CA ALA A 432 -17.85 0.81 0.22
C ALA A 432 -17.08 -0.40 -0.32
N ILE A 433 -17.55 -1.00 -1.41
CA ILE A 433 -16.87 -2.05 -2.15
C ILE A 433 -16.54 -1.57 -3.56
N LEU A 434 -15.28 -1.76 -3.97
CA LEU A 434 -14.76 -1.32 -5.26
C LEU A 434 -14.13 -2.51 -6.00
N GLY A 435 -14.55 -2.74 -7.24
CA GLY A 435 -13.93 -3.72 -8.12
C GLY A 435 -13.90 -5.16 -7.58
N GLY A 436 -14.81 -5.51 -6.67
CA GLY A 436 -14.86 -6.83 -6.08
C GLY A 436 -16.09 -7.06 -5.24
N GLY A 437 -16.45 -8.32 -5.09
CA GLY A 437 -17.60 -8.71 -4.27
C GLY A 437 -17.76 -10.22 -4.28
N GLN A 438 -18.51 -10.71 -3.32
CA GLN A 438 -18.88 -12.12 -3.22
C GLN A 438 -20.29 -12.26 -2.67
N ARG A 439 -20.89 -13.42 -2.85
CA ARG A 439 -22.19 -13.71 -2.25
C ARG A 439 -22.17 -13.48 -0.74
N VAL A 440 -23.02 -12.56 -0.27
CA VAL A 440 -23.23 -12.29 1.16
C VAL A 440 -24.12 -13.41 1.73
N ARG A 441 -23.61 -14.10 2.76
CA ARG A 441 -24.37 -15.20 3.40
C ARG A 441 -25.42 -14.71 4.38
N GLN A 442 -25.10 -13.63 5.11
CA GLN A 442 -25.94 -13.03 6.14
C GLN A 442 -26.34 -11.62 5.72
N VAL A 443 -27.20 -11.51 4.72
CA VAL A 443 -27.60 -10.22 4.15
C VAL A 443 -28.34 -9.34 5.18
N ASP A 444 -29.05 -9.97 6.12
CA ASP A 444 -29.77 -9.26 7.19
C ASP A 444 -28.84 -8.51 8.16
N ALA A 445 -27.56 -8.89 8.23
CA ALA A 445 -26.58 -8.14 9.01
C ALA A 445 -26.36 -6.70 8.49
N PHE A 446 -26.81 -6.39 7.28
CA PHE A 446 -26.61 -5.08 6.64
C PHE A 446 -27.85 -4.18 6.69
N GLN A 447 -28.89 -4.51 7.48
CA GLN A 447 -30.16 -3.74 7.54
C GLN A 447 -29.96 -2.25 7.85
N GLN A 448 -28.95 -1.92 8.66
CA GLN A 448 -28.65 -0.53 9.06
C GLN A 448 -27.34 -0.01 8.46
N ILE A 449 -26.76 -0.73 7.49
CA ILE A 449 -25.47 -0.38 6.90
C ILE A 449 -25.67 -0.09 5.41
N PRO A 450 -25.72 1.19 5.02
CA PRO A 450 -25.72 1.57 3.62
C PRO A 450 -24.45 1.05 2.92
N LEU A 451 -24.62 0.54 1.69
CA LEU A 451 -23.56 0.04 0.85
C LEU A 451 -23.35 0.95 -0.36
N PHE A 452 -22.10 1.36 -0.62
CA PHE A 452 -21.65 1.84 -1.91
C PHE A 452 -21.01 0.70 -2.70
N ALA A 453 -21.46 0.47 -3.93
CA ALA A 453 -20.97 -0.61 -4.78
C ALA A 453 -20.47 -0.02 -6.12
N GLY A 454 -19.14 0.12 -6.25
CA GLY A 454 -18.50 0.73 -7.41
C GLY A 454 -17.71 -0.26 -8.26
N ALA A 455 -17.88 -0.20 -9.58
CA ALA A 455 -17.09 -0.98 -10.53
C ALA A 455 -16.76 -0.21 -11.80
N GLY A 456 -15.60 -0.48 -12.38
CA GLY A 456 -15.30 -0.07 -13.74
C GLY A 456 -16.06 -0.91 -14.75
N ALA A 457 -16.47 -0.34 -15.87
CA ALA A 457 -17.14 -1.08 -16.92
C ALA A 457 -16.27 -2.22 -17.50
N GLU A 458 -14.95 -1.99 -17.50
CA GLU A 458 -13.92 -2.92 -18.01
C GLU A 458 -13.21 -3.70 -16.88
N ASP A 459 -13.76 -3.63 -15.66
CA ASP A 459 -13.23 -4.31 -14.47
C ASP A 459 -13.68 -5.78 -14.45
N PHE A 460 -12.74 -6.72 -14.38
CA PHE A 460 -13.06 -8.15 -14.26
C PHE A 460 -13.81 -8.47 -12.94
N GLY A 461 -13.67 -7.66 -11.90
CA GLY A 461 -14.38 -7.78 -10.61
C GLY A 461 -15.81 -7.26 -10.62
N ARG A 462 -16.25 -6.58 -11.72
CA ARG A 462 -17.58 -6.00 -11.87
C ARG A 462 -18.71 -6.99 -11.61
N GLY A 463 -18.58 -8.24 -12.11
CA GLY A 463 -19.59 -9.28 -11.89
C GLY A 463 -19.84 -9.58 -10.40
N GLY A 464 -18.81 -9.54 -9.57
CA GLY A 464 -18.89 -9.70 -8.12
C GLY A 464 -19.63 -8.53 -7.45
N VAL A 465 -19.29 -7.29 -7.85
CA VAL A 465 -19.99 -6.07 -7.37
C VAL A 465 -21.48 -6.13 -7.70
N GLN A 466 -21.83 -6.44 -8.94
CA GLN A 466 -23.22 -6.57 -9.39
C GLN A 466 -23.98 -7.70 -8.68
N GLN A 467 -23.29 -8.81 -8.33
CA GLN A 467 -23.91 -9.88 -7.54
C GLN A 467 -24.33 -9.38 -6.15
N VAL A 468 -23.45 -8.65 -5.45
CA VAL A 468 -23.75 -8.04 -4.15
C VAL A 468 -24.88 -7.03 -4.29
N ALA A 469 -24.81 -6.13 -5.28
CA ALA A 469 -25.82 -5.12 -5.51
C ALA A 469 -27.21 -5.74 -5.74
N ARG A 470 -27.30 -6.83 -6.53
CA ARG A 470 -28.57 -7.57 -6.70
C ARG A 470 -29.10 -8.14 -5.38
N GLN A 471 -28.25 -8.72 -4.53
CA GLN A 471 -28.66 -9.26 -3.22
C GLN A 471 -29.21 -8.15 -2.33
N PHE A 472 -28.56 -6.98 -2.27
CA PHE A 472 -29.01 -5.84 -1.47
C PHE A 472 -30.36 -5.30 -1.95
N ARG A 473 -30.55 -5.13 -3.27
CA ARG A 473 -31.85 -4.72 -3.84
C ARG A 473 -32.96 -5.72 -3.51
N GLN A 474 -32.68 -7.02 -3.64
CA GLN A 474 -33.67 -8.07 -3.35
C GLN A 474 -34.06 -8.11 -1.87
N ALA A 475 -33.14 -7.73 -0.98
CA ALA A 475 -33.40 -7.63 0.47
C ALA A 475 -33.97 -6.27 0.89
N GLY A 476 -34.17 -5.32 -0.02
CA GLY A 476 -34.67 -3.98 0.29
C GLY A 476 -33.70 -3.11 1.09
N LEU A 477 -32.39 -3.40 0.99
CA LEU A 477 -31.34 -2.70 1.74
C LEU A 477 -30.88 -1.42 1.02
N THR A 478 -30.34 -0.46 1.78
CA THR A 478 -29.83 0.80 1.25
C THR A 478 -28.57 0.55 0.42
N LEU A 479 -28.62 0.95 -0.84
CA LEU A 479 -27.56 0.73 -1.83
C LEU A 479 -27.40 1.96 -2.73
N GLU A 480 -26.15 2.42 -2.87
CA GLU A 480 -25.72 3.28 -3.97
C GLU A 480 -24.81 2.46 -4.90
N GLU A 481 -25.23 2.29 -6.15
CA GLU A 481 -24.46 1.54 -7.16
C GLU A 481 -23.97 2.49 -8.24
N ARG A 482 -22.68 2.38 -8.61
CA ARG A 482 -22.07 3.16 -9.67
C ARG A 482 -21.20 2.30 -10.60
N ASP A 483 -21.43 2.46 -11.89
CA ASP A 483 -20.58 1.95 -12.96
C ASP A 483 -19.78 3.11 -13.55
N TYR A 484 -18.46 2.94 -13.69
CA TYR A 484 -17.54 3.91 -14.26
C TYR A 484 -17.09 3.47 -15.64
N SER A 485 -17.48 4.22 -16.69
CA SER A 485 -17.11 3.91 -18.07
C SER A 485 -15.60 4.03 -18.31
N GLN A 486 -15.04 3.13 -19.12
CA GLN A 486 -13.62 3.11 -19.50
C GLN A 486 -12.65 3.05 -18.29
N VAL A 487 -13.07 2.38 -17.24
CA VAL A 487 -12.27 2.13 -16.04
C VAL A 487 -12.11 0.63 -15.85
N GLU A 488 -10.88 0.21 -15.60
CA GLU A 488 -10.52 -1.18 -15.33
C GLU A 488 -10.24 -1.38 -13.82
N HIS A 489 -9.75 -2.56 -13.46
CA HIS A 489 -9.64 -3.03 -12.08
C HIS A 489 -8.72 -2.19 -11.18
N LEU A 490 -7.60 -1.66 -11.69
CA LEU A 490 -6.67 -0.85 -10.90
C LEU A 490 -7.21 0.57 -10.73
N GLY A 491 -7.68 1.19 -11.80
CA GLY A 491 -8.10 2.58 -11.84
C GLY A 491 -9.39 2.88 -11.07
N ILE A 492 -10.20 1.86 -10.76
CA ILE A 492 -11.48 2.06 -10.07
C ILE A 492 -11.33 2.77 -8.72
N VAL A 493 -10.25 2.52 -8.00
CA VAL A 493 -10.05 3.14 -6.67
C VAL A 493 -9.88 4.64 -6.80
N GLN A 494 -9.02 5.11 -7.72
CA GLN A 494 -8.79 6.54 -7.93
C GLN A 494 -10.06 7.28 -8.35
N VAL A 495 -10.80 6.70 -9.30
CA VAL A 495 -11.99 7.34 -9.87
C VAL A 495 -13.16 7.37 -8.88
N ALA A 496 -13.31 6.33 -8.05
CA ALA A 496 -14.46 6.20 -7.17
C ALA A 496 -14.29 6.87 -5.80
N LEU A 497 -13.07 7.19 -5.35
CA LEU A 497 -12.84 7.65 -3.96
C LEU A 497 -13.60 8.93 -3.60
N ASP A 498 -13.75 9.90 -4.50
CA ASP A 498 -14.52 11.11 -4.22
C ASP A 498 -15.99 10.79 -3.98
N ASP A 499 -16.58 9.89 -4.78
CA ASP A 499 -17.95 9.43 -4.60
C ASP A 499 -18.10 8.65 -3.28
N VAL A 500 -17.14 7.79 -2.95
CA VAL A 500 -17.11 7.04 -1.69
C VAL A 500 -17.10 7.99 -0.49
N PHE A 501 -16.28 9.05 -0.52
CA PHE A 501 -16.22 10.00 0.59
C PHE A 501 -17.49 10.86 0.69
N ARG A 502 -18.08 11.26 -0.43
CA ARG A 502 -19.42 11.89 -0.42
C ARG A 502 -20.47 10.96 0.17
N PHE A 503 -20.44 9.68 -0.19
CA PHE A 503 -21.31 8.67 0.40
C PHE A 503 -21.08 8.51 1.91
N PHE A 504 -19.82 8.55 2.40
CA PHE A 504 -19.52 8.48 3.82
C PHE A 504 -20.02 9.69 4.61
N GLU A 505 -20.03 10.87 4.00
CA GLU A 505 -20.49 12.15 4.57
C GLU A 505 -22.00 12.35 4.50
N ALA A 506 -22.72 11.60 3.66
CA ALA A 506 -24.16 11.78 3.49
C ALA A 506 -24.88 11.66 4.84
N GLU A 507 -25.76 12.62 5.12
CA GLU A 507 -26.64 12.55 6.28
C GLU A 507 -27.67 11.42 6.11
N GLU A 508 -28.14 10.85 7.22
CA GLU A 508 -29.25 9.92 7.15
C GLU A 508 -30.49 10.69 6.71
N THR A 509 -31.05 10.29 5.58
CA THR A 509 -32.41 10.75 5.24
C THR A 509 -33.34 10.19 6.32
N PRO A 510 -34.11 11.04 7.03
CA PRO A 510 -34.96 10.63 8.13
C PRO A 510 -36.05 9.64 7.70
#